data_70bd3dda9ccd69474f6c946f4908f90c
#
_entry.id   70bd3dda9ccd69474f6c946f4908f90c
#
_cell.length_a   1.000
_cell.length_b   1.000
_cell.length_c   1.000
_cell.angle_alpha   90.00
_cell.angle_beta   90.00
_cell.angle_gamma   90.00
#
_symmetry.space_group_name_H-M   'P 1'
#
loop_
_entity.id
_entity.type
_entity.pdbx_description
1 polymer ?
#
loop_
_entity_poly.entity_id
_entity_poly.type
_entity_poly.pdbx_seq_one_letter_code
_entity_poly.pdbx_strand_id
1 'polypeptide(L)'
;AAAPEQDFIGVEVHKPGVGALLNGMLTQNLSNIRVYSCDALEVLRDCLADASLDRVLLFFPDPWHKARHHKRRIVQPAFAELVRSKLKIGGVLHMATDWQPYAEHMLEVMSLAPGYHNVAGNAGYVERPSERPVTKFEKRGERLGHGVWDLKFQRCE
;
A
#
# COMPACT_ATOMS: atom_id res chain seq x y z
N ALA A 1 -6.62 3.33 -19.40
CA ALA A 1 -5.73 3.26 -18.24
C ALA A 1 -4.71 4.40 -18.32
N ALA A 2 -4.34 4.98 -17.17
CA ALA A 2 -3.40 6.11 -17.12
C ALA A 2 -1.95 5.71 -17.48
N ALA A 3 -1.64 4.40 -17.53
CA ALA A 3 -0.31 3.88 -17.82
C ALA A 3 -0.41 2.50 -18.53
N PRO A 4 -0.71 2.49 -19.81
CA PRO A 4 -0.92 1.25 -20.57
C PRO A 4 0.36 0.42 -20.73
N GLU A 5 1.54 1.04 -20.58
CA GLU A 5 2.85 0.42 -20.66
C GLU A 5 3.29 -0.26 -19.34
N GLN A 6 2.55 -0.10 -18.27
CA GLN A 6 2.84 -0.70 -16.97
C GLN A 6 1.91 -1.88 -16.70
N ASP A 7 2.45 -2.93 -16.09
CA ASP A 7 1.65 -4.04 -15.55
C ASP A 7 1.28 -3.78 -14.10
N PHE A 8 0.06 -4.14 -13.73
CA PHE A 8 -0.47 -3.98 -12.39
C PHE A 8 -0.88 -5.33 -11.80
N ILE A 9 -0.67 -5.46 -10.49
CA ILE A 9 -1.14 -6.59 -9.70
C ILE A 9 -2.07 -6.05 -8.63
N GLY A 10 -3.34 -6.44 -8.68
CA GLY A 10 -4.32 -6.18 -7.63
C GLY A 10 -4.42 -7.37 -6.71
N VAL A 11 -4.32 -7.14 -5.41
CA VAL A 11 -4.51 -8.18 -4.39
C VAL A 11 -5.66 -7.79 -3.49
N GLU A 12 -6.67 -8.65 -3.35
CA GLU A 12 -7.87 -8.37 -2.57
C GLU A 12 -8.45 -9.69 -2.03
N VAL A 13 -8.73 -9.75 -0.73
CA VAL A 13 -9.34 -10.92 -0.09
C VAL A 13 -10.88 -10.82 -0.01
N HIS A 14 -11.41 -9.61 -0.06
CA HIS A 14 -12.85 -9.36 0.03
C HIS A 14 -13.53 -9.63 -1.31
N LYS A 15 -14.27 -10.72 -1.42
CA LYS A 15 -14.90 -11.16 -2.69
C LYS A 15 -15.69 -10.07 -3.44
N PRO A 16 -16.53 -9.24 -2.77
CA PRO A 16 -17.18 -8.11 -3.45
C PRO A 16 -16.19 -7.09 -4.03
N GLY A 17 -15.05 -6.85 -3.37
CA GLY A 17 -13.98 -6.00 -3.88
C GLY A 17 -13.34 -6.57 -5.15
N VAL A 18 -13.05 -7.87 -5.15
CA VAL A 18 -12.57 -8.59 -6.34
C VAL A 18 -13.56 -8.45 -7.50
N GLY A 19 -14.86 -8.69 -7.24
CA GLY A 19 -15.90 -8.55 -8.25
C GLY A 19 -15.99 -7.13 -8.82
N ALA A 20 -15.91 -6.12 -7.98
CA ALA A 20 -15.91 -4.71 -8.40
C ALA A 20 -14.67 -4.37 -9.27
N LEU A 21 -13.49 -4.87 -8.90
CA LEU A 21 -12.26 -4.70 -9.67
C LEU A 21 -12.36 -5.34 -11.04
N LEU A 22 -12.77 -6.62 -11.11
CA LEU A 22 -12.95 -7.34 -12.38
C LEU A 22 -13.96 -6.66 -13.30
N ASN A 23 -15.09 -6.21 -12.75
CA ASN A 23 -16.09 -5.48 -13.51
C ASN A 23 -15.55 -4.14 -14.04
N GLY A 24 -14.78 -3.42 -13.21
CA GLY A 24 -14.09 -2.19 -13.62
C GLY A 24 -13.07 -2.43 -14.75
N MET A 25 -12.33 -3.54 -14.69
CA MET A 25 -11.39 -3.93 -15.77
C MET A 25 -12.14 -4.19 -17.08
N LEU A 26 -13.24 -4.94 -17.04
CA LEU A 26 -14.06 -5.22 -18.21
C LEU A 26 -14.66 -3.94 -18.80
N THR A 27 -15.28 -3.11 -17.97
CA THR A 27 -15.95 -1.87 -18.38
C THR A 27 -14.98 -0.87 -19.03
N GLN A 28 -13.73 -0.83 -18.55
CA GLN A 28 -12.70 0.07 -19.05
C GLN A 28 -11.75 -0.57 -20.05
N ASN A 29 -11.99 -1.83 -20.42
CA ASN A 29 -11.16 -2.61 -21.34
C ASN A 29 -9.67 -2.64 -20.92
N LEU A 30 -9.40 -2.91 -19.62
CA LEU A 30 -8.04 -2.97 -19.07
C LEU A 30 -7.49 -4.38 -19.17
N SER A 31 -6.37 -4.55 -19.87
CA SER A 31 -5.70 -5.84 -20.08
C SER A 31 -4.40 -6.00 -19.28
N ASN A 32 -3.90 -4.91 -18.70
CA ASN A 32 -2.61 -4.85 -18.01
C ASN A 32 -2.73 -5.00 -16.48
N ILE A 33 -3.82 -5.60 -16.00
CA ILE A 33 -4.05 -5.86 -14.56
C ILE A 33 -4.23 -7.37 -14.36
N ARG A 34 -3.51 -7.93 -13.39
CA ARG A 34 -3.72 -9.29 -12.88
C ARG A 34 -4.24 -9.22 -11.46
N VAL A 35 -5.20 -10.09 -11.12
CA VAL A 35 -5.88 -10.06 -9.82
C VAL A 35 -5.62 -11.35 -9.06
N TYR A 36 -5.16 -11.23 -7.82
CA TYR A 36 -5.06 -12.31 -6.86
C TYR A 36 -6.15 -12.15 -5.78
N SER A 37 -6.94 -13.20 -5.56
CA SER A 37 -7.96 -13.23 -4.50
C SER A 37 -7.47 -14.06 -3.31
N CYS A 38 -6.40 -13.60 -2.66
CA CYS A 38 -5.76 -14.25 -1.52
C CYS A 38 -5.00 -13.23 -0.65
N ASP A 39 -4.33 -13.71 0.39
CA ASP A 39 -3.56 -12.84 1.29
C ASP A 39 -2.38 -12.18 0.56
N ALA A 40 -2.18 -10.89 0.79
CA ALA A 40 -1.13 -10.11 0.15
C ALA A 40 0.28 -10.59 0.53
N LEU A 41 0.48 -11.10 1.74
CA LEU A 41 1.78 -11.63 2.18
C LEU A 41 2.11 -12.94 1.44
N GLU A 42 1.10 -13.77 1.16
CA GLU A 42 1.27 -14.99 0.35
C GLU A 42 1.66 -14.62 -1.09
N VAL A 43 0.96 -13.67 -1.70
CA VAL A 43 1.30 -13.20 -3.06
C VAL A 43 2.71 -12.64 -3.13
N LEU A 44 3.07 -11.76 -2.20
CA LEU A 44 4.42 -11.19 -2.15
C LEU A 44 5.49 -12.27 -2.01
N ARG A 45 5.28 -13.26 -1.14
CA ARG A 45 6.26 -14.29 -0.85
C ARG A 45 6.40 -15.32 -1.96
N ASP A 46 5.27 -15.81 -2.45
CA ASP A 46 5.21 -17.05 -3.21
C ASP A 46 4.95 -16.84 -4.71
N CYS A 47 4.44 -15.66 -5.12
CA CYS A 47 4.05 -15.40 -6.50
C CYS A 47 4.92 -14.35 -7.21
N LEU A 48 5.74 -13.59 -6.47
CA LEU A 48 6.51 -12.49 -7.04
C LEU A 48 8.02 -12.72 -6.88
N ALA A 49 8.76 -12.50 -7.96
CA ALA A 49 10.21 -12.58 -7.94
C ALA A 49 10.81 -11.40 -7.13
N ASP A 50 11.99 -11.59 -6.57
CA ASP A 50 12.72 -10.53 -5.91
C ASP A 50 13.12 -9.44 -6.91
N ALA A 51 13.21 -8.21 -6.44
CA ALA A 51 13.56 -7.03 -7.23
C ALA A 51 12.75 -6.89 -8.55
N SER A 52 11.46 -7.26 -8.52
CA SER A 52 10.58 -7.22 -9.69
C SER A 52 9.60 -6.05 -9.71
N LEU A 53 9.33 -5.45 -8.54
CA LEU A 53 8.32 -4.40 -8.41
C LEU A 53 8.96 -3.00 -8.42
N ASP A 54 8.38 -2.09 -9.19
CA ASP A 54 8.73 -0.68 -9.16
C ASP A 54 8.01 0.06 -8.02
N ARG A 55 6.79 -0.39 -7.69
CA ARG A 55 5.97 0.21 -6.62
C ARG A 55 5.15 -0.84 -5.90
N VAL A 56 4.98 -0.64 -4.60
CA VAL A 56 3.97 -1.32 -3.77
C VAL A 56 3.05 -0.27 -3.19
N LEU A 57 1.74 -0.43 -3.38
CA LEU A 57 0.71 0.49 -2.89
C LEU A 57 -0.12 -0.23 -1.83
N LEU A 58 -0.11 0.28 -0.60
CA LEU A 58 -0.88 -0.25 0.53
C LEU A 58 -1.79 0.84 1.09
N PHE A 59 -3.03 0.89 0.61
CA PHE A 59 -3.96 1.94 0.95
C PHE A 59 -5.08 1.45 1.87
N PHE A 60 -5.24 2.14 2.99
CA PHE A 60 -6.28 1.92 3.99
C PHE A 60 -6.36 0.47 4.50
N PRO A 61 -5.20 -0.13 4.89
CA PRO A 61 -5.23 -1.44 5.52
C PRO A 61 -5.93 -1.35 6.88
N ASP A 62 -6.45 -2.49 7.36
CA ASP A 62 -7.16 -2.57 8.64
C ASP A 62 -6.31 -2.01 9.80
N PRO A 63 -6.76 -0.94 10.49
CA PRO A 63 -5.97 -0.27 11.52
C PRO A 63 -5.96 -1.03 12.85
N TRP A 64 -6.87 -2.00 13.05
CA TRP A 64 -6.98 -2.78 14.27
C TRP A 64 -6.95 -1.90 15.53
N HIS A 65 -7.97 -1.06 15.74
CA HIS A 65 -8.03 -0.01 16.75
C HIS A 65 -7.69 -0.46 18.18
N LYS A 66 -8.07 -1.69 18.57
CA LYS A 66 -7.81 -2.19 19.94
C LYS A 66 -6.35 -2.62 20.07
N ALA A 67 -5.64 -2.15 21.10
CA ALA A 67 -4.21 -2.44 21.34
C ALA A 67 -3.88 -3.94 21.29
N ARG A 68 -4.72 -4.82 21.85
CA ARG A 68 -4.55 -6.28 21.81
C ARG A 68 -4.53 -6.86 20.38
N HIS A 69 -5.00 -6.10 19.37
CA HIS A 69 -5.06 -6.50 17.97
C HIS A 69 -3.95 -5.88 17.11
N HIS A 70 -3.13 -4.97 17.62
CA HIS A 70 -2.07 -4.30 16.85
C HIS A 70 -1.11 -5.30 16.18
N LYS A 71 -0.90 -6.49 16.77
CA LYS A 71 -0.13 -7.58 16.15
C LYS A 71 -0.70 -8.12 14.84
N ARG A 72 -1.96 -7.77 14.51
CA ARG A 72 -2.62 -8.14 13.25
C ARG A 72 -2.41 -7.10 12.14
N ARG A 73 -1.88 -5.93 12.48
CA ARG A 73 -1.53 -4.90 11.50
C ARG A 73 -0.54 -5.48 10.50
N ILE A 74 -0.79 -5.27 9.21
CA ILE A 74 0.09 -5.80 8.17
C ILE A 74 1.48 -5.15 8.20
N VAL A 75 1.55 -3.85 8.50
CA VAL A 75 2.83 -3.14 8.58
C VAL A 75 3.54 -3.50 9.89
N GLN A 76 4.49 -4.41 9.76
CA GLN A 76 5.38 -4.92 10.80
C GLN A 76 6.79 -5.01 10.22
N PRO A 77 7.86 -5.18 11.03
CA PRO A 77 9.22 -5.33 10.50
C PRO A 77 9.38 -6.41 9.44
N ALA A 78 8.74 -7.57 9.62
CA ALA A 78 8.77 -8.67 8.64
C ALA A 78 8.10 -8.29 7.31
N PHE A 79 7.04 -7.48 7.33
CA PHE A 79 6.43 -6.93 6.12
C PHE A 79 7.38 -5.98 5.40
N ALA A 80 8.04 -5.08 6.13
CA ALA A 80 8.99 -4.14 5.54
C ALA A 80 10.14 -4.87 4.85
N GLU A 81 10.69 -5.92 5.47
CA GLU A 81 11.74 -6.76 4.88
C GLU A 81 11.25 -7.49 3.64
N LEU A 82 10.07 -8.11 3.69
CA LEU A 82 9.47 -8.81 2.54
C LEU A 82 9.24 -7.86 1.37
N VAL A 83 8.65 -6.69 1.60
CA VAL A 83 8.42 -5.69 0.54
C VAL A 83 9.76 -5.20 -0.02
N ARG A 84 10.77 -4.98 0.84
CA ARG A 84 12.11 -4.61 0.38
C ARG A 84 12.69 -5.61 -0.60
N SER A 85 12.57 -6.91 -0.31
CA SER A 85 13.08 -7.95 -1.21
C SER A 85 12.42 -7.90 -2.59
N LYS A 86 11.14 -7.52 -2.65
CA LYS A 86 10.36 -7.49 -3.91
C LYS A 86 10.50 -6.20 -4.71
N LEU A 87 10.75 -5.08 -4.04
CA LEU A 87 11.01 -3.81 -4.73
C LEU A 87 12.36 -3.85 -5.44
N LYS A 88 12.45 -3.23 -6.60
CA LYS A 88 13.74 -2.86 -7.22
C LYS A 88 14.45 -1.81 -6.35
N ILE A 89 15.75 -1.66 -6.49
CA ILE A 89 16.47 -0.51 -5.93
C ILE A 89 15.88 0.76 -6.56
N GLY A 90 15.57 1.75 -5.74
CA GLY A 90 14.84 2.95 -6.14
C GLY A 90 13.31 2.77 -6.18
N GLY A 91 12.81 1.55 -6.04
CA GLY A 91 11.38 1.27 -5.95
C GLY A 91 10.75 1.83 -4.67
N VAL A 92 9.45 2.09 -4.70
CA VAL A 92 8.73 2.84 -3.65
C VAL A 92 7.61 2.02 -3.02
N LEU A 93 7.61 1.94 -1.69
CA LEU A 93 6.44 1.57 -0.89
C LEU A 93 5.66 2.85 -0.55
N HIS A 94 4.43 2.94 -1.05
CA HIS A 94 3.51 4.02 -0.73
C HIS A 94 2.35 3.48 0.10
N MET A 95 2.17 4.02 1.28
CA MET A 95 1.10 3.66 2.22
C MET A 95 0.21 4.86 2.48
N ALA A 96 -1.08 4.61 2.73
CA ALA A 96 -2.01 5.64 3.18
C ALA A 96 -2.99 5.08 4.21
N THR A 97 -3.35 5.87 5.21
CA THR A 97 -4.34 5.52 6.22
C THR A 97 -5.06 6.78 6.72
N ASP A 98 -6.31 6.64 7.15
CA ASP A 98 -7.13 7.67 7.78
C ASP A 98 -7.15 7.55 9.32
N TRP A 99 -6.31 6.67 9.88
CA TRP A 99 -6.19 6.44 11.32
C TRP A 99 -4.82 6.86 11.84
N GLN A 100 -4.75 8.01 12.51
CA GLN A 100 -3.50 8.62 12.97
C GLN A 100 -2.62 7.65 13.78
N PRO A 101 -3.11 6.89 14.79
CA PRO A 101 -2.25 5.98 15.55
C PRO A 101 -1.67 4.83 14.70
N TYR A 102 -2.26 4.56 13.53
CA TYR A 102 -1.68 3.61 12.60
C TYR A 102 -0.67 4.27 11.67
N ALA A 103 -0.89 5.52 11.28
CA ALA A 103 0.10 6.30 10.54
C ALA A 103 1.40 6.44 11.33
N GLU A 104 1.31 6.75 12.62
CA GLU A 104 2.44 6.83 13.54
C GLU A 104 3.18 5.48 13.65
N HIS A 105 2.45 4.38 13.81
CA HIS A 105 3.02 3.04 13.83
C HIS A 105 3.71 2.68 12.50
N MET A 106 3.09 3.00 11.35
CA MET A 106 3.71 2.79 10.03
C MET A 106 5.02 3.57 9.91
N LEU A 107 5.00 4.83 10.34
CA LEU A 107 6.19 5.69 10.31
C LEU A 107 7.31 5.12 11.20
N GLU A 108 6.98 4.70 12.42
CA GLU A 108 7.93 4.09 13.35
C GLU A 108 8.57 2.83 12.76
N VAL A 109 7.76 1.86 12.32
CA VAL A 109 8.25 0.60 11.75
C VAL A 109 9.15 0.85 10.54
N MET A 110 8.72 1.72 9.64
CA MET A 110 9.46 1.95 8.40
C MET A 110 10.72 2.81 8.60
N SER A 111 10.73 3.71 9.59
CA SER A 111 11.92 4.49 9.92
C SER A 111 13.05 3.64 10.53
N LEU A 112 12.68 2.50 11.14
CA LEU A 112 13.63 1.53 11.69
C LEU A 112 14.01 0.43 10.69
N ALA A 113 13.29 0.33 9.57
CA ALA A 113 13.51 -0.72 8.58
C ALA A 113 14.78 -0.41 7.75
N PRO A 114 15.78 -1.33 7.72
CA PRO A 114 17.01 -1.11 6.95
C PRO A 114 16.73 -1.10 5.45
N GLY A 115 17.55 -0.35 4.70
CA GLY A 115 17.48 -0.29 3.23
C GLY A 115 16.33 0.55 2.69
N TYR A 116 15.72 1.38 3.54
CA TYR A 116 14.73 2.37 3.13
C TYR A 116 15.12 3.78 3.55
N HIS A 117 14.72 4.76 2.75
CA HIS A 117 14.68 6.14 3.22
C HIS A 117 13.26 6.72 3.06
N ASN A 118 12.88 7.61 3.98
CA ASN A 118 11.60 8.31 3.90
C ASN A 118 11.69 9.45 2.87
N VAL A 119 10.84 9.41 1.85
CA VAL A 119 10.82 10.44 0.80
C VAL A 119 10.46 11.83 1.34
N ALA A 120 9.67 11.89 2.42
CA ALA A 120 9.34 13.15 3.11
C ALA A 120 10.46 13.66 4.02
N GLY A 121 11.55 12.92 4.19
CA GLY A 121 12.61 13.24 5.14
C GLY A 121 12.06 13.40 6.56
N ASN A 122 12.45 14.47 7.25
CA ASN A 122 12.05 14.74 8.64
C ASN A 122 10.56 15.08 8.81
N ALA A 123 9.84 15.42 7.73
CA ALA A 123 8.39 15.66 7.81
C ALA A 123 7.58 14.40 8.11
N GLY A 124 8.15 13.23 7.81
CA GLY A 124 7.53 11.92 8.06
C GLY A 124 6.44 11.54 7.05
N TYR A 125 5.57 12.46 6.70
CA TYR A 125 4.44 12.27 5.78
C TYR A 125 4.58 13.13 4.54
N VAL A 126 4.13 12.61 3.39
CA VAL A 126 4.04 13.39 2.14
C VAL A 126 2.63 13.97 1.99
N GLU A 127 2.50 15.08 1.28
CA GLU A 127 1.20 15.52 0.80
C GLU A 127 0.58 14.44 -0.09
N ARG A 128 -0.76 14.38 -0.14
CA ARG A 128 -1.45 13.42 -0.99
C ARG A 128 -1.01 13.57 -2.45
N PRO A 129 -0.37 12.58 -3.04
CA PRO A 129 0.06 12.67 -4.43
C PRO A 129 -1.15 12.72 -5.38
N SER A 130 -1.06 13.50 -6.44
CA SER A 130 -2.12 13.67 -7.44
C SER A 130 -2.52 12.35 -8.13
N GLU A 131 -1.55 11.44 -8.26
CA GLU A 131 -1.76 10.10 -8.84
C GLU A 131 -2.56 9.15 -7.94
N ARG A 132 -2.67 9.42 -6.63
CA ARG A 132 -3.51 8.63 -5.73
C ARG A 132 -4.96 9.14 -5.79
N PRO A 133 -5.90 8.34 -6.32
CA PRO A 133 -7.30 8.76 -6.40
C PRO A 133 -7.90 8.91 -5.00
N VAL A 134 -8.81 9.86 -4.85
CA VAL A 134 -9.59 10.01 -3.60
C VAL A 134 -10.53 8.83 -3.46
N THR A 135 -10.36 8.06 -2.40
CA THR A 135 -11.18 6.88 -2.13
C THR A 135 -12.53 7.25 -1.49
N LYS A 136 -13.48 6.31 -1.50
CA LYS A 136 -14.76 6.50 -0.78
C LYS A 136 -14.55 6.63 0.73
N PHE A 137 -13.54 5.95 1.28
CA PHE A 137 -13.16 6.04 2.69
C PHE A 137 -12.64 7.43 3.03
N GLU A 138 -11.76 7.97 2.20
CA GLU A 138 -11.20 9.31 2.34
C GLU A 138 -12.30 10.38 2.31
N LYS A 139 -13.19 10.34 1.31
CA LYS A 139 -14.34 11.24 1.25
C LYS A 139 -15.25 11.19 2.47
N ARG A 140 -15.40 10.00 3.07
CA ARG A 140 -16.15 9.82 4.31
C ARG A 140 -15.39 10.39 5.50
N GLY A 141 -14.08 10.13 5.58
CA GLY A 141 -13.19 10.64 6.62
C GLY A 141 -13.16 12.18 6.64
N GLU A 142 -12.98 12.81 5.49
CA GLU A 142 -13.00 14.27 5.33
C GLU A 142 -14.30 14.89 5.88
N ARG A 143 -15.46 14.27 5.61
CA ARG A 143 -16.76 14.73 6.16
C ARG A 143 -16.85 14.64 7.69
N LEU A 144 -16.04 13.75 8.29
CA LEU A 144 -15.99 13.54 9.73
C LEU A 144 -14.80 14.30 10.37
N GLY A 145 -14.07 15.11 9.60
CA GLY A 145 -12.90 15.86 10.06
C GLY A 145 -11.65 15.03 10.29
N HIS A 146 -11.61 13.81 9.74
CA HIS A 146 -10.42 12.96 9.81
C HIS A 146 -9.40 13.34 8.72
N GLY A 147 -8.12 13.41 9.10
CA GLY A 147 -7.02 13.54 8.14
C GLY A 147 -6.71 12.22 7.44
N VAL A 148 -5.95 12.29 6.37
CA VAL A 148 -5.32 11.13 5.74
C VAL A 148 -3.83 11.35 5.72
N TRP A 149 -3.09 10.34 6.08
CA TRP A 149 -1.62 10.35 6.15
C TRP A 149 -1.07 9.48 5.04
N ASP A 150 -0.29 10.08 4.15
CA ASP A 150 0.44 9.39 3.08
C ASP A 150 1.92 9.26 3.49
N LEU A 151 2.48 8.05 3.34
CA LEU A 151 3.87 7.75 3.64
C LEU A 151 4.51 7.12 2.40
N LYS A 152 5.68 7.61 2.01
CA LYS A 152 6.47 7.04 0.91
C LYS A 152 7.86 6.69 1.40
N PHE A 153 8.24 5.42 1.23
CA PHE A 153 9.56 4.92 1.54
C PHE A 153 10.19 4.32 0.28
N GLN A 154 11.38 4.79 -0.05
CA GLN A 154 12.12 4.32 -1.22
C GLN A 154 13.17 3.31 -0.79
N ARG A 155 13.26 2.18 -1.52
CA ARG A 155 14.34 1.21 -1.33
C ARG A 155 15.68 1.78 -1.81
N CYS A 156 16.71 1.79 -0.93
CA CYS A 156 18.06 2.28 -1.22
C CYS A 156 19.07 1.15 -1.46
N GLU A 157 18.82 -0.04 -0.86
CA GLU A 157 19.72 -1.20 -0.87
C GLU A 157 18.94 -2.49 -1.19
#